data_267742d3b04d693f1d8fab9f529f8991
#
_entry.id   267742d3b04d693f1d8fab9f529f8991
#
_cell.length_a   1.000
_cell.length_b   1.000
_cell.length_c   1.000
_cell.angle_alpha   90.00
_cell.angle_beta   90.00
_cell.angle_gamma   90.00
#
_symmetry.space_group_name_H-M   'P 1'
#
loop_
_entity.id
_entity.type
_entity.pdbx_description
1 polymer ?
#
loop_
_entity_poly.entity_id
_entity_poly.type
_entity_poly.pdbx_seq_one_letter_code
_entity_poly.pdbx_strand_id
1 'polypeptide(L)'
;DMVRNVLHTDWREASELAGVDALLPPLATLPALAVIWRVRLRERTWKRTLALRVALLAGMVGTAVLGVLPVTQPLTAFLRNQREVRYLVTPANVLVSLAKVVSEEPPGRARAQLPIGEDAVQSPAATMRRPRLLVLVVGETARAANWGLNGYARQTTPELARRGVLNFPRVTACGSSTEVSLPCMFSPYGRAQYDEKAIRGHQSVLHVLQRAGVATLWRDNQSGCKGVCSGLQVEDMRARQDAALCNGVRCHDGILLEGLADAARRHKGD
;
A
#
# COMPACT_ATOMS: atom_id res chain seq x y z
N ASP A 1 1.80 -8.27 -2.66
CA ASP A 1 1.71 -6.89 -2.19
C ASP A 1 2.52 -5.91 -3.05
N MET A 2 3.80 -6.20 -3.34
CA MET A 2 4.68 -5.31 -4.12
C MET A 2 4.14 -5.03 -5.53
N VAL A 3 3.72 -6.05 -6.28
CA VAL A 3 3.14 -5.88 -7.62
C VAL A 3 1.83 -5.11 -7.55
N ARG A 4 1.00 -5.36 -6.53
CA ARG A 4 -0.23 -4.60 -6.31
C ARG A 4 0.08 -3.14 -6.00
N ASN A 5 1.08 -2.86 -5.15
CA ASN A 5 1.52 -1.48 -4.90
C ASN A 5 1.94 -0.79 -6.19
N VAL A 6 2.76 -1.43 -7.03
CA VAL A 6 3.17 -0.86 -8.33
C VAL A 6 1.97 -0.54 -9.23
N LEU A 7 0.97 -1.45 -9.28
CA LEU A 7 -0.23 -1.26 -10.11
C LEU A 7 -1.18 -0.18 -9.57
N HIS A 8 -1.13 0.09 -8.25
CA HIS A 8 -1.96 1.09 -7.59
C HIS A 8 -1.21 2.38 -7.25
N THR A 9 0.07 2.47 -7.60
CA THR A 9 0.87 3.69 -7.46
C THR A 9 0.42 4.70 -8.51
N ASP A 10 0.06 5.90 -8.08
CA ASP A 10 -0.27 6.99 -8.99
C ASP A 10 0.99 7.37 -9.78
N TRP A 11 0.82 7.73 -11.06
CA TRP A 11 1.91 8.21 -11.91
C TRP A 11 2.68 9.37 -11.27
N ARG A 12 2.01 10.21 -10.53
CA ARG A 12 2.62 11.34 -9.80
C ARG A 12 3.61 10.85 -8.74
N GLU A 13 3.26 9.82 -8.01
CA GLU A 13 4.10 9.17 -6.99
C GLU A 13 5.25 8.39 -7.65
N ALA A 14 4.97 7.68 -8.75
CA ALA A 14 5.99 6.96 -9.51
C ALA A 14 7.03 7.91 -10.13
N SER A 15 6.62 9.08 -10.61
CA SER A 15 7.52 10.06 -11.24
C SER A 15 8.56 10.65 -10.28
N GLU A 16 8.31 10.66 -8.96
CA GLU A 16 9.30 11.09 -7.96
C GLU A 16 10.45 10.09 -7.81
N LEU A 17 10.16 8.81 -8.03
CA LEU A 17 11.17 7.75 -7.98
C LEU A 17 11.93 7.62 -9.30
N ALA A 18 11.44 8.23 -10.38
CA ALA A 18 12.05 8.25 -11.70
C ALA A 18 13.20 9.28 -11.79
N GLY A 19 14.11 9.27 -10.83
CA GLY A 19 15.34 10.06 -10.88
C GLY A 19 16.36 9.48 -11.87
N VAL A 20 17.45 10.22 -12.08
CA VAL A 20 18.57 9.78 -12.95
C VAL A 20 19.11 8.41 -12.54
N ASP A 21 19.07 8.10 -11.24
CA ASP A 21 19.49 6.81 -10.68
C ASP A 21 18.64 5.62 -11.17
N ALA A 22 17.38 5.85 -11.51
CA ALA A 22 16.50 4.82 -12.08
C ALA A 22 16.89 4.42 -13.51
N LEU A 23 17.65 5.25 -14.21
CA LEU A 23 18.16 4.97 -15.57
C LEU A 23 19.45 4.15 -15.56
N LEU A 24 20.19 4.11 -14.45
CA LEU A 24 21.45 3.39 -14.36
C LEU A 24 21.34 1.88 -14.60
N PRO A 25 20.36 1.14 -14.00
CA PRO A 25 20.22 -0.29 -14.25
C PRO A 25 19.92 -0.64 -15.72
N PRO A 26 18.96 -0.01 -16.43
CA PRO A 26 18.76 -0.28 -17.85
C PRO A 26 19.96 0.14 -18.72
N LEU A 27 20.66 1.23 -18.40
CA LEU A 27 21.89 1.61 -19.09
C LEU A 27 23.00 0.58 -18.93
N ALA A 28 23.13 -0.02 -17.74
CA ALA A 28 24.11 -1.08 -17.47
C ALA A 28 23.82 -2.37 -18.27
N THR A 29 22.60 -2.57 -18.75
CA THR A 29 22.25 -3.74 -19.60
C THR A 29 22.56 -3.54 -21.08
N LEU A 30 22.76 -2.30 -21.55
CA LEU A 30 23.03 -1.98 -22.96
C LEU A 30 24.27 -2.70 -23.53
N PRO A 31 25.42 -2.80 -22.80
CA PRO A 31 26.57 -3.55 -23.29
C PRO A 31 26.24 -5.03 -23.53
N ALA A 32 25.46 -5.64 -22.64
CA ALA A 32 25.02 -7.04 -22.80
C ALA A 32 24.13 -7.22 -24.04
N LEU A 33 23.21 -6.29 -24.27
CA LEU A 33 22.37 -6.27 -25.48
C LEU A 33 23.20 -6.08 -26.74
N ALA A 34 24.22 -5.22 -26.72
CA ALA A 34 25.12 -5.01 -27.84
C ALA A 34 25.95 -6.27 -28.16
N VAL A 35 26.39 -7.00 -27.14
CA VAL A 35 27.06 -8.31 -27.31
C VAL A 35 26.12 -9.32 -27.92
N ILE A 36 24.89 -9.43 -27.40
CA ILE A 36 23.86 -10.35 -27.93
C ILE A 36 23.59 -10.04 -29.42
N TRP A 37 23.53 -8.77 -29.79
CA TRP A 37 23.29 -8.34 -31.18
C TRP A 37 24.45 -8.68 -32.11
N ARG A 38 25.69 -8.72 -31.59
CA ARG A 38 26.90 -9.11 -32.36
C ARG A 38 27.10 -10.62 -32.45
N VAL A 39 26.46 -11.41 -31.60
CA VAL A 39 26.57 -12.87 -31.65
C VAL A 39 25.84 -13.40 -32.89
N ARG A 40 26.61 -13.85 -33.88
CA ARG A 40 26.06 -14.54 -35.03
C ARG A 40 25.68 -15.95 -34.59
N LEU A 41 24.36 -16.22 -34.57
CA LEU A 41 23.84 -17.55 -34.32
C LEU A 41 24.25 -18.46 -35.50
N ARG A 42 24.93 -19.57 -35.18
CA ARG A 42 25.28 -20.57 -36.19
C ARG A 42 23.99 -21.23 -36.66
N GLU A 43 23.73 -21.17 -37.96
CA GLU A 43 22.56 -21.84 -38.55
C GLU A 43 22.70 -23.34 -38.32
N ARG A 44 21.75 -23.88 -37.59
CA ARG A 44 21.62 -25.30 -37.28
C ARG A 44 20.21 -25.74 -37.66
N THR A 45 20.08 -26.99 -38.11
CA THR A 45 18.73 -27.51 -38.37
C THR A 45 17.87 -27.39 -37.11
N TRP A 46 16.66 -26.89 -37.27
CA TRP A 46 15.73 -26.58 -36.17
C TRP A 46 15.57 -27.76 -35.20
N LYS A 47 15.50 -29.00 -35.73
CA LYS A 47 15.39 -30.23 -34.91
C LYS A 47 16.58 -30.41 -33.96
N ARG A 48 17.82 -30.18 -34.44
CA ARG A 48 19.04 -30.28 -33.61
C ARG A 48 19.12 -29.16 -32.60
N THR A 49 18.67 -27.97 -32.95
CA THR A 49 18.64 -26.82 -32.04
C THR A 49 17.61 -27.04 -30.92
N LEU A 50 16.43 -27.56 -31.26
CA LEU A 50 15.41 -27.88 -30.27
C LEU A 50 15.87 -29.01 -29.34
N ALA A 51 16.42 -30.10 -29.88
CA ALA A 51 16.92 -31.21 -29.08
C ALA A 51 18.01 -30.77 -28.11
N LEU A 52 18.95 -29.90 -28.53
CA LEU A 52 19.99 -29.37 -27.66
C LEU A 52 19.42 -28.49 -26.56
N ARG A 53 18.45 -27.62 -26.88
CA ARG A 53 17.79 -26.75 -25.88
C ARG A 53 17.02 -27.58 -24.85
N VAL A 54 16.29 -28.58 -25.30
CA VAL A 54 15.56 -29.49 -24.40
C VAL A 54 16.53 -30.28 -23.52
N ALA A 55 17.64 -30.79 -24.08
CA ALA A 55 18.65 -31.54 -23.32
C ALA A 55 19.33 -30.63 -22.27
N LEU A 56 19.66 -29.39 -22.63
CA LEU A 56 20.23 -28.40 -21.69
C LEU A 56 19.24 -28.04 -20.57
N LEU A 57 17.97 -27.79 -20.92
CA LEU A 57 16.93 -27.50 -19.92
C LEU A 57 16.72 -28.70 -18.99
N ALA A 58 16.64 -29.93 -19.56
CA ALA A 58 16.52 -31.15 -18.76
C ALA A 58 17.72 -31.35 -17.83
N GLY A 59 18.93 -31.11 -18.34
CA GLY A 59 20.16 -31.12 -17.53
C GLY A 59 20.15 -30.11 -16.41
N MET A 60 19.77 -28.87 -16.69
CA MET A 60 19.66 -27.81 -15.67
C MET A 60 18.60 -28.16 -14.60
N VAL A 61 17.42 -28.62 -15.02
CA VAL A 61 16.36 -29.03 -14.10
C VAL A 61 16.81 -30.23 -13.28
N GLY A 62 17.44 -31.25 -13.93
CA GLY A 62 17.99 -32.40 -13.24
C GLY A 62 19.03 -32.04 -12.18
N THR A 63 19.96 -31.15 -12.51
CA THR A 63 20.97 -30.66 -11.58
C THR A 63 20.33 -29.88 -10.43
N ALA A 64 19.35 -29.03 -10.71
CA ALA A 64 18.62 -28.28 -9.69
C ALA A 64 17.87 -29.23 -8.74
N VAL A 65 17.16 -30.22 -9.27
CA VAL A 65 16.45 -31.23 -8.46
C VAL A 65 17.43 -32.01 -7.58
N LEU A 66 18.52 -32.52 -8.16
CA LEU A 66 19.56 -33.26 -7.41
C LEU A 66 20.20 -32.39 -6.31
N GLY A 67 20.39 -31.09 -6.55
CA GLY A 67 20.92 -30.17 -5.55
C GLY A 67 19.92 -29.84 -4.43
N VAL A 68 18.63 -29.89 -4.70
CA VAL A 68 17.59 -29.60 -3.70
C VAL A 68 17.22 -30.84 -2.89
N LEU A 69 17.29 -32.07 -3.46
CA LEU A 69 16.90 -33.30 -2.80
C LEU A 69 17.52 -33.49 -1.38
N PRO A 70 18.83 -33.30 -1.15
CA PRO A 70 19.43 -33.51 0.17
C PRO A 70 19.01 -32.42 1.19
N VAL A 71 18.52 -31.27 0.75
CA VAL A 71 18.12 -30.16 1.60
C VAL A 71 16.60 -29.96 1.68
N THR A 72 15.82 -30.88 1.13
CA THR A 72 14.35 -30.75 1.10
C THR A 72 13.72 -30.63 2.49
N GLN A 73 14.15 -31.46 3.46
CA GLN A 73 13.61 -31.41 4.82
C GLN A 73 13.90 -30.09 5.53
N PRO A 74 15.18 -29.62 5.65
CA PRO A 74 15.45 -28.34 6.26
C PRO A 74 14.88 -27.16 5.48
N LEU A 75 14.86 -27.24 4.12
CA LEU A 75 14.31 -26.20 3.28
C LEU A 75 12.78 -26.05 3.47
N THR A 76 12.05 -27.15 3.51
CA THR A 76 10.60 -27.14 3.73
C THR A 76 10.26 -26.63 5.14
N ALA A 77 10.99 -27.06 6.15
CA ALA A 77 10.84 -26.53 7.52
C ALA A 77 11.13 -25.03 7.58
N PHE A 78 12.20 -24.58 6.92
CA PHE A 78 12.56 -23.17 6.83
C PHE A 78 11.49 -22.33 6.11
N LEU A 79 11.04 -22.74 4.92
CA LEU A 79 9.99 -22.05 4.16
C LEU A 79 8.62 -22.08 4.84
N ARG A 80 8.37 -23.06 5.68
CA ARG A 80 7.15 -23.16 6.50
C ARG A 80 7.17 -22.18 7.67
N ASN A 81 8.32 -22.06 8.33
CA ASN A 81 8.50 -21.13 9.46
C ASN A 81 8.70 -19.68 8.99
N GLN A 82 9.42 -19.48 7.90
CA GLN A 82 9.75 -18.17 7.35
C GLN A 82 8.99 -17.96 6.04
N ARG A 83 7.68 -17.77 6.14
CA ARG A 83 6.80 -17.63 4.97
C ARG A 83 7.18 -16.45 4.07
N GLU A 84 7.87 -15.47 4.60
CA GLU A 84 8.29 -14.26 3.88
C GLU A 84 9.48 -14.52 2.94
N VAL A 85 10.32 -15.51 3.24
CA VAL A 85 11.53 -15.82 2.43
C VAL A 85 11.18 -16.22 1.00
N ARG A 86 10.05 -16.90 0.77
CA ARG A 86 9.59 -17.27 -0.57
C ARG A 86 9.36 -16.05 -1.49
N TYR A 87 9.12 -14.86 -0.91
CA TYR A 87 8.97 -13.62 -1.67
C TYR A 87 10.31 -12.94 -1.98
N LEU A 88 11.42 -13.44 -1.46
CA LEU A 88 12.77 -12.91 -1.71
C LEU A 88 13.45 -13.60 -2.90
N VAL A 89 12.92 -14.74 -3.37
CA VAL A 89 13.52 -15.51 -4.47
C VAL A 89 13.11 -14.92 -5.81
N THR A 90 13.98 -14.08 -6.36
CA THR A 90 13.82 -13.50 -7.70
C THR A 90 14.34 -14.49 -8.78
N PRO A 91 13.65 -14.67 -9.93
CA PRO A 91 12.45 -13.98 -10.42
C PRO A 91 11.11 -14.66 -10.04
N ALA A 92 11.14 -15.78 -9.33
CA ALA A 92 9.93 -16.53 -9.02
C ALA A 92 8.88 -15.74 -8.25
N ASN A 93 9.32 -14.85 -7.33
CA ASN A 93 8.45 -13.96 -6.59
C ASN A 93 7.62 -13.03 -7.49
N VAL A 94 8.22 -12.52 -8.57
CA VAL A 94 7.55 -11.63 -9.53
C VAL A 94 6.48 -12.42 -10.28
N LEU A 95 6.81 -13.61 -10.78
CA LEU A 95 5.88 -14.46 -11.53
C LEU A 95 4.69 -14.90 -10.66
N VAL A 96 4.95 -15.35 -9.43
CA VAL A 96 3.90 -15.75 -8.48
C VAL A 96 3.03 -14.56 -8.09
N SER A 97 3.63 -13.40 -7.84
CA SER A 97 2.89 -12.18 -7.50
C SER A 97 2.04 -11.68 -8.66
N LEU A 98 2.57 -11.74 -9.88
CA LEU A 98 1.83 -11.38 -11.09
C LEU A 98 0.66 -12.35 -11.33
N ALA A 99 0.90 -13.66 -11.25
CA ALA A 99 -0.15 -14.66 -11.38
C ALA A 99 -1.25 -14.47 -10.33
N LYS A 100 -0.88 -14.15 -9.10
CA LYS A 100 -1.82 -13.84 -8.02
C LYS A 100 -2.66 -12.60 -8.31
N VAL A 101 -2.04 -11.52 -8.78
CA VAL A 101 -2.75 -10.27 -9.13
C VAL A 101 -3.69 -10.47 -10.33
N VAL A 102 -3.27 -11.24 -11.34
CA VAL A 102 -4.10 -11.54 -12.52
C VAL A 102 -5.27 -12.48 -12.17
N SER A 103 -5.07 -13.40 -11.22
CA SER A 103 -6.12 -14.32 -10.75
C SER A 103 -7.08 -13.69 -9.73
N GLU A 104 -6.67 -12.60 -9.10
CA GLU A 104 -7.54 -11.78 -8.26
C GLU A 104 -8.39 -10.89 -9.17
N GLU A 105 -9.70 -10.83 -8.93
CA GLU A 105 -10.63 -10.02 -9.74
C GLU A 105 -10.13 -8.57 -9.89
N PRO A 106 -10.31 -7.95 -11.09
CA PRO A 106 -9.82 -6.60 -11.35
C PRO A 106 -10.37 -5.62 -10.31
N PRO A 107 -9.54 -4.65 -9.86
CA PRO A 107 -9.97 -3.58 -8.99
C PRO A 107 -10.99 -2.71 -9.74
N GLY A 108 -12.25 -2.85 -9.41
CA GLY A 108 -13.32 -2.10 -10.10
C GLY A 108 -14.72 -2.65 -9.83
N ARG A 109 -14.86 -3.91 -9.49
CA ARG A 109 -16.08 -4.39 -8.82
C ARG A 109 -15.86 -4.23 -7.33
N ALA A 110 -16.34 -3.12 -6.77
CA ALA A 110 -16.49 -2.97 -5.33
C ALA A 110 -17.30 -4.18 -4.84
N ARG A 111 -16.59 -5.19 -4.36
CA ARG A 111 -17.24 -6.31 -3.68
C ARG A 111 -17.98 -5.68 -2.52
N ALA A 112 -19.29 -5.89 -2.45
CA ALA A 112 -20.09 -5.36 -1.34
C ALA A 112 -19.43 -5.81 -0.04
N GLN A 113 -18.88 -4.84 0.71
CA GLN A 113 -18.24 -5.12 1.98
C GLN A 113 -19.31 -5.60 2.97
N LEU A 114 -19.00 -6.66 3.68
CA LEU A 114 -19.88 -7.18 4.72
C LEU A 114 -20.02 -6.14 5.85
N PRO A 115 -21.23 -5.86 6.32
CA PRO A 115 -21.44 -4.91 7.39
C PRO A 115 -20.84 -5.40 8.70
N ILE A 116 -20.40 -4.46 9.54
CA ILE A 116 -19.93 -4.69 10.90
C ILE A 116 -20.59 -3.69 11.84
N GLY A 117 -20.83 -4.08 13.09
CA GLY A 117 -21.45 -3.20 14.10
C GLY A 117 -22.83 -2.68 13.66
N GLU A 118 -23.69 -3.58 13.17
CA GLU A 118 -25.06 -3.22 12.75
C GLU A 118 -25.94 -2.76 13.90
N ASP A 119 -25.57 -3.13 15.11
CA ASP A 119 -26.18 -2.75 16.39
C ASP A 119 -25.64 -1.43 16.96
N ALA A 120 -24.74 -0.75 16.24
CA ALA A 120 -24.13 0.48 16.72
C ALA A 120 -25.16 1.62 16.80
N VAL A 121 -25.28 2.18 18.00
CA VAL A 121 -26.15 3.33 18.30
C VAL A 121 -25.39 4.34 19.15
N GLN A 122 -25.74 5.61 19.03
CA GLN A 122 -25.20 6.63 19.94
C GLN A 122 -25.83 6.50 21.33
N SER A 123 -25.00 6.66 22.36
CA SER A 123 -25.54 6.76 23.73
C SER A 123 -26.43 8.00 23.87
N PRO A 124 -27.56 7.93 24.56
CA PRO A 124 -28.42 9.09 24.81
C PRO A 124 -27.69 10.25 25.46
N ALA A 125 -26.71 10.00 26.31
CA ALA A 125 -25.85 11.02 26.90
C ALA A 125 -24.96 11.74 25.86
N ALA A 126 -24.71 11.16 24.70
CA ALA A 126 -23.94 11.80 23.65
C ALA A 126 -24.79 12.77 22.82
N THR A 127 -26.06 12.49 22.61
CA THR A 127 -26.99 13.33 21.85
C THR A 127 -27.41 14.60 22.61
N MET A 128 -27.35 14.59 23.94
CA MET A 128 -27.65 15.77 24.79
C MET A 128 -26.49 16.77 24.91
N ARG A 129 -25.31 16.48 24.35
CA ARG A 129 -24.14 17.35 24.47
C ARG A 129 -24.03 18.29 23.28
N ARG A 130 -23.20 19.35 23.44
CA ARG A 130 -22.83 20.24 22.34
C ARG A 130 -22.22 19.43 21.21
N PRO A 131 -22.47 19.79 19.95
CA PRO A 131 -21.85 19.13 18.79
C PRO A 131 -20.33 19.05 18.96
N ARG A 132 -19.74 17.91 18.63
CA ARG A 132 -18.31 17.68 18.68
C ARG A 132 -17.80 17.36 17.29
N LEU A 133 -16.65 17.94 16.96
CA LEU A 133 -15.89 17.61 15.77
C LEU A 133 -14.63 16.86 16.18
N LEU A 134 -14.46 15.65 15.63
CA LEU A 134 -13.20 14.93 15.70
C LEU A 134 -12.52 15.02 14.33
N VAL A 135 -11.33 15.57 14.31
CA VAL A 135 -10.48 15.60 13.11
C VAL A 135 -9.38 14.56 13.29
N LEU A 136 -9.42 13.51 12.46
CA LEU A 136 -8.39 12.48 12.43
C LEU A 136 -7.49 12.75 11.22
N VAL A 137 -6.23 13.10 11.47
CA VAL A 137 -5.22 13.33 10.43
C VAL A 137 -4.40 12.06 10.27
N VAL A 138 -4.53 11.41 9.13
CA VAL A 138 -3.72 10.22 8.77
C VAL A 138 -2.50 10.71 8.02
N GLY A 139 -1.31 10.59 8.65
CA GLY A 139 -0.04 10.97 8.04
C GLY A 139 0.42 9.92 7.02
N GLU A 140 1.05 10.37 5.95
CA GLU A 140 1.69 9.53 4.94
C GLU A 140 3.21 9.59 5.10
N THR A 141 3.89 8.47 4.86
CA THR A 141 5.37 8.34 4.83
C THR A 141 6.08 8.83 6.10
N ALA A 142 5.38 8.85 7.25
CA ALA A 142 5.95 9.26 8.53
C ALA A 142 6.63 8.07 9.24
N ARG A 143 7.95 8.12 9.35
CA ARG A 143 8.73 7.08 10.01
C ARG A 143 9.02 7.45 11.47
N ALA A 144 8.67 6.58 12.41
CA ALA A 144 8.87 6.80 13.84
C ALA A 144 10.33 7.11 14.22
N ALA A 145 11.30 6.47 13.56
CA ALA A 145 12.73 6.71 13.78
C ALA A 145 13.21 8.12 13.36
N ASN A 146 12.45 8.82 12.51
CA ASN A 146 12.74 10.18 12.06
C ASN A 146 11.82 11.22 12.71
N TRP A 147 11.09 10.83 13.76
CA TRP A 147 10.15 11.69 14.47
C TRP A 147 10.84 12.42 15.61
N GLY A 148 10.89 13.75 15.57
CA GLY A 148 11.60 14.57 16.55
C GLY A 148 11.13 14.34 17.99
N LEU A 149 9.83 14.16 18.23
CA LEU A 149 9.28 13.84 19.54
C LEU A 149 9.67 12.45 20.06
N ASN A 150 10.20 11.57 19.20
CA ASN A 150 10.74 10.26 19.58
C ASN A 150 12.24 10.29 19.87
N GLY A 151 12.87 11.47 19.89
CA GLY A 151 14.29 11.62 20.13
C GLY A 151 15.19 11.56 18.89
N TYR A 152 14.63 11.77 17.69
CA TYR A 152 15.43 11.92 16.50
C TYR A 152 16.33 13.17 16.62
N ALA A 153 17.62 13.04 16.29
CA ALA A 153 18.62 14.11 16.48
C ALA A 153 18.27 15.41 15.75
N ARG A 154 17.62 15.31 14.58
CA ARG A 154 17.10 16.47 13.87
C ARG A 154 15.64 16.70 14.29
N GLN A 155 15.33 17.92 14.72
CA GLN A 155 13.96 18.28 15.08
C GLN A 155 13.06 18.36 13.84
N THR A 156 12.25 17.34 13.62
CA THR A 156 11.32 17.23 12.50
C THR A 156 9.87 17.59 12.87
N THR A 157 9.60 17.80 14.16
CA THR A 157 8.26 18.08 14.69
C THR A 157 8.24 19.31 15.64
N PRO A 158 8.81 20.47 15.22
CA PRO A 158 8.98 21.61 16.13
C PRO A 158 7.65 22.20 16.61
N GLU A 159 6.64 22.25 15.73
CA GLU A 159 5.33 22.79 16.07
C GLU A 159 4.57 21.89 17.07
N LEU A 160 4.65 20.57 16.87
CA LEU A 160 4.02 19.62 17.80
C LEU A 160 4.69 19.66 19.16
N ALA A 161 6.02 19.78 19.20
CA ALA A 161 6.76 19.93 20.44
C ALA A 161 6.34 21.19 21.22
N ARG A 162 6.17 22.33 20.51
CA ARG A 162 5.71 23.60 21.14
C ARG A 162 4.28 23.53 21.68
N ARG A 163 3.41 22.70 21.06
CA ARG A 163 2.01 22.53 21.45
C ARG A 163 1.79 21.56 22.61
N GLY A 164 2.83 20.89 23.09
CA GLY A 164 2.74 19.94 24.20
C GLY A 164 1.78 18.78 23.91
N VAL A 165 1.79 18.25 22.71
CA VAL A 165 0.93 17.12 22.30
C VAL A 165 1.25 15.85 23.05
N LEU A 166 0.26 14.98 23.22
CA LEU A 166 0.49 13.60 23.68
C LEU A 166 1.14 12.80 22.56
N ASN A 167 2.36 12.33 22.80
CA ASN A 167 3.10 11.52 21.83
C ASN A 167 3.12 10.06 22.25
N PHE A 168 2.90 9.14 21.29
CA PHE A 168 2.96 7.70 21.48
C PHE A 168 4.16 7.13 20.71
N PRO A 169 5.33 7.00 21.35
CA PRO A 169 6.58 6.68 20.64
C PRO A 169 6.67 5.22 20.16
N ARG A 170 5.84 4.32 20.64
CA ARG A 170 5.85 2.89 20.33
C ARG A 170 4.60 2.44 19.60
N VAL A 171 4.32 3.05 18.45
CA VAL A 171 3.22 2.66 17.56
C VAL A 171 3.79 1.83 16.40
N THR A 172 3.16 0.69 16.12
CA THR A 172 3.55 -0.20 15.04
C THR A 172 2.40 -0.35 14.06
N ALA A 173 2.64 -0.04 12.80
CA ALA A 173 1.68 -0.25 11.72
C ALA A 173 1.50 -1.74 11.39
N CYS A 174 0.41 -2.07 10.71
CA CYS A 174 0.16 -3.43 10.22
C CYS A 174 1.14 -3.83 9.11
N GLY A 175 1.62 -2.86 8.35
CA GLY A 175 2.57 -3.06 7.27
C GLY A 175 3.23 -1.75 6.86
N SER A 176 4.23 -1.83 5.98
CA SER A 176 5.02 -0.69 5.51
C SER A 176 4.41 0.03 4.30
N SER A 177 3.34 -0.49 3.72
CA SER A 177 2.61 0.16 2.62
C SER A 177 1.26 0.70 3.08
N THR A 178 0.84 1.82 2.51
CA THR A 178 -0.47 2.44 2.75
C THR A 178 -1.60 1.49 2.41
N GLU A 179 -1.43 0.68 1.37
CA GLU A 179 -2.37 -0.34 0.91
C GLU A 179 -2.69 -1.40 1.98
N VAL A 180 -1.75 -1.67 2.88
CA VAL A 180 -1.89 -2.61 4.00
C VAL A 180 -2.26 -1.89 5.28
N SER A 181 -1.56 -0.80 5.61
CA SER A 181 -1.66 -0.15 6.91
C SER A 181 -2.98 0.60 7.09
N LEU A 182 -3.45 1.30 6.06
CA LEU A 182 -4.64 2.13 6.17
C LEU A 182 -5.93 1.31 6.37
N PRO A 183 -6.26 0.30 5.55
CA PRO A 183 -7.42 -0.55 5.82
C PRO A 183 -7.35 -1.26 7.18
N CYS A 184 -6.16 -1.71 7.59
CA CYS A 184 -5.97 -2.36 8.88
C CYS A 184 -6.25 -1.40 10.06
N MET A 185 -5.82 -0.14 9.96
CA MET A 185 -6.04 0.89 11.00
C MET A 185 -7.53 1.13 11.28
N PHE A 186 -8.36 1.06 10.25
CA PHE A 186 -9.81 1.30 10.33
C PHE A 186 -10.64 0.01 10.45
N SER A 187 -9.98 -1.15 10.56
CA SER A 187 -10.64 -2.45 10.71
C SER A 187 -10.76 -2.89 12.17
N PRO A 188 -11.68 -3.79 12.51
CA PRO A 188 -11.79 -4.34 13.85
C PRO A 188 -10.67 -5.35 14.16
N TYR A 189 -9.94 -5.86 13.16
CA TYR A 189 -8.95 -6.92 13.34
C TYR A 189 -7.60 -6.40 13.84
N GLY A 190 -7.21 -5.19 13.42
CA GLY A 190 -5.93 -4.61 13.77
C GLY A 190 -4.73 -5.47 13.36
N ARG A 191 -3.54 -5.14 13.92
CA ARG A 191 -2.30 -5.83 13.59
C ARG A 191 -2.21 -7.25 14.18
N ALA A 192 -2.77 -7.47 15.36
CA ALA A 192 -2.65 -8.74 16.07
C ALA A 192 -3.40 -9.88 15.36
N GLN A 193 -4.49 -9.56 14.69
CA GLN A 193 -5.35 -10.50 13.96
C GLN A 193 -5.42 -10.12 12.47
N TYR A 194 -4.29 -9.67 11.90
CA TYR A 194 -4.25 -9.22 10.52
C TYR A 194 -4.64 -10.35 9.55
N ASP A 195 -5.74 -10.15 8.87
CA ASP A 195 -6.19 -10.96 7.73
C ASP A 195 -6.62 -10.02 6.61
N GLU A 196 -5.85 -9.97 5.52
CA GLU A 196 -6.11 -9.06 4.40
C GLU A 196 -7.49 -9.29 3.79
N LYS A 197 -7.93 -10.54 3.65
CA LYS A 197 -9.22 -10.87 3.05
C LYS A 197 -10.38 -10.43 3.94
N ALA A 198 -10.26 -10.66 5.24
CA ALA A 198 -11.25 -10.22 6.21
C ALA A 198 -11.31 -8.69 6.28
N ILE A 199 -10.16 -8.01 6.36
CA ILE A 199 -10.08 -6.54 6.40
C ILE A 199 -10.74 -5.91 5.16
N ARG A 200 -10.42 -6.41 3.96
CA ARG A 200 -10.97 -5.88 2.70
C ARG A 200 -12.41 -6.31 2.44
N GLY A 201 -12.82 -7.43 2.99
CA GLY A 201 -14.16 -7.98 2.84
C GLY A 201 -15.20 -7.34 3.74
N HIS A 202 -14.80 -6.56 4.74
CA HIS A 202 -15.70 -5.94 5.72
C HIS A 202 -15.63 -4.41 5.64
N GLN A 203 -16.71 -3.80 6.12
CA GLN A 203 -16.79 -2.35 6.31
C GLN A 203 -15.79 -1.86 7.36
N SER A 204 -15.45 -0.58 7.29
CA SER A 204 -14.55 0.10 8.24
C SER A 204 -15.32 0.68 9.43
N VAL A 205 -14.59 1.12 10.45
CA VAL A 205 -15.19 1.87 11.60
C VAL A 205 -15.93 3.13 11.16
N LEU A 206 -15.57 3.74 10.01
CA LEU A 206 -16.28 4.91 9.49
C LEU A 206 -17.72 4.58 9.10
N HIS A 207 -17.97 3.39 8.55
CA HIS A 207 -19.32 2.92 8.24
C HIS A 207 -20.15 2.67 9.52
N VAL A 208 -19.50 2.15 10.56
CA VAL A 208 -20.14 1.96 11.88
C VAL A 208 -20.54 3.30 12.47
N LEU A 209 -19.65 4.30 12.42
CA LEU A 209 -19.93 5.66 12.89
C LEU A 209 -21.09 6.29 12.12
N GLN A 210 -21.09 6.19 10.79
CA GLN A 210 -22.17 6.72 9.97
C GLN A 210 -23.51 6.05 10.30
N ARG A 211 -23.53 4.74 10.50
CA ARG A 211 -24.73 4.00 10.89
C ARG A 211 -25.25 4.42 12.26
N ALA A 212 -24.35 4.75 13.16
CA ALA A 212 -24.69 5.28 14.48
C ALA A 212 -25.10 6.78 14.45
N GLY A 213 -25.30 7.40 13.27
CA GLY A 213 -25.73 8.80 13.16
C GLY A 213 -24.58 9.81 13.31
N VAL A 214 -23.32 9.39 13.28
CA VAL A 214 -22.16 10.29 13.28
C VAL A 214 -21.82 10.63 11.83
N ALA A 215 -21.96 11.89 11.44
CA ALA A 215 -21.56 12.34 10.10
C ALA A 215 -20.06 12.12 9.88
N THR A 216 -19.71 11.45 8.80
CA THR A 216 -18.32 11.16 8.44
C THR A 216 -17.96 11.80 7.10
N LEU A 217 -16.80 12.42 7.03
CA LEU A 217 -16.26 13.00 5.81
C LEU A 217 -14.79 12.61 5.66
N TRP A 218 -14.44 11.99 4.52
CA TRP A 218 -13.07 11.73 4.15
C TRP A 218 -12.57 12.83 3.21
N ARG A 219 -11.49 13.50 3.57
CA ARG A 219 -10.79 14.46 2.70
C ARG A 219 -9.46 13.90 2.29
N ASP A 220 -9.16 13.92 1.00
CA ASP A 220 -7.98 13.27 0.44
C ASP A 220 -7.16 14.23 -0.44
N ASN A 221 -5.85 14.26 -0.21
CA ASN A 221 -4.87 14.94 -1.07
C ASN A 221 -3.79 13.96 -1.58
N GLN A 222 -4.01 12.66 -1.37
CA GLN A 222 -3.07 11.58 -1.71
C GLN A 222 -3.69 10.60 -2.71
N SER A 223 -3.43 9.33 -2.57
CA SER A 223 -3.87 8.27 -3.50
C SER A 223 -5.19 7.59 -3.09
N GLY A 224 -6.04 8.27 -2.33
CA GLY A 224 -7.35 7.78 -1.91
C GLY A 224 -7.35 6.93 -0.64
N CYS A 225 -8.52 6.57 -0.15
CA CYS A 225 -8.73 5.90 1.13
C CYS A 225 -8.50 4.38 1.11
N LYS A 226 -8.01 3.80 0.05
CA LYS A 226 -7.71 2.35 -0.08
C LYS A 226 -8.87 1.43 0.33
N GLY A 227 -10.10 1.85 0.04
CA GLY A 227 -11.32 1.10 0.34
C GLY A 227 -11.96 1.41 1.70
N VAL A 228 -11.30 2.15 2.59
CA VAL A 228 -11.80 2.50 3.93
C VAL A 228 -13.07 3.34 3.87
N CYS A 229 -13.17 4.23 2.89
CA CYS A 229 -14.30 5.14 2.71
C CYS A 229 -15.25 4.74 1.55
N SER A 230 -15.27 3.48 1.15
CA SER A 230 -16.12 3.00 0.06
C SER A 230 -17.61 3.23 0.36
N GLY A 231 -18.29 4.01 -0.50
CA GLY A 231 -19.70 4.35 -0.29
C GLY A 231 -19.97 5.43 0.76
N LEU A 232 -18.91 6.03 1.35
CA LEU A 232 -19.00 7.16 2.26
C LEU A 232 -18.76 8.48 1.51
N GLN A 233 -18.98 9.60 2.20
CA GLN A 233 -18.72 10.91 1.62
C GLN A 233 -17.23 11.21 1.55
N VAL A 234 -16.77 11.55 0.34
CA VAL A 234 -15.35 11.84 0.04
C VAL A 234 -15.22 13.18 -0.67
N GLU A 235 -14.26 13.98 -0.24
CA GLU A 235 -13.81 15.17 -0.97
C GLU A 235 -12.38 14.93 -1.47
N ASP A 236 -12.20 14.77 -2.77
CA ASP A 236 -10.88 14.72 -3.41
C ASP A 236 -10.36 16.14 -3.60
N MET A 237 -9.39 16.54 -2.76
CA MET A 237 -8.82 17.87 -2.78
C MET A 237 -7.74 18.04 -3.85
N ARG A 238 -7.27 16.95 -4.49
CA ARG A 238 -6.29 17.00 -5.59
C ARG A 238 -6.85 17.71 -6.83
N ALA A 239 -8.17 17.66 -7.01
CA ALA A 239 -8.85 18.32 -8.12
C ALA A 239 -8.95 19.85 -7.94
N ARG A 240 -8.71 20.36 -6.75
CA ARG A 240 -8.71 21.80 -6.48
C ARG A 240 -7.43 22.44 -7.00
N GLN A 241 -7.58 23.49 -7.76
CA GLN A 241 -6.49 24.27 -8.34
C GLN A 241 -6.33 25.55 -7.55
N ASP A 242 -5.67 25.51 -6.40
CA ASP A 242 -5.32 26.69 -5.62
C ASP A 242 -3.91 27.15 -6.02
N ALA A 243 -3.78 28.41 -6.47
CA ALA A 243 -2.52 28.94 -6.97
C ALA A 243 -1.45 29.11 -5.88
N ALA A 244 -1.86 29.25 -4.59
CA ALA A 244 -0.93 29.39 -3.47
C ALA A 244 -0.49 28.04 -2.89
N LEU A 245 -1.33 27.02 -3.04
CA LEU A 245 -1.11 25.71 -2.44
C LEU A 245 -0.72 24.62 -3.45
N CYS A 246 -0.91 24.88 -4.76
CA CYS A 246 -0.68 23.89 -5.80
C CYS A 246 0.34 24.37 -6.84
N ASN A 247 1.19 23.47 -7.32
CA ASN A 247 2.19 23.75 -8.35
C ASN A 247 1.79 23.20 -9.75
N GLY A 248 0.51 22.92 -9.97
CA GLY A 248 -0.01 22.32 -11.20
C GLY A 248 0.10 20.79 -11.26
N VAL A 249 0.95 20.20 -10.44
CA VAL A 249 1.12 18.73 -10.33
C VAL A 249 0.60 18.22 -8.99
N ARG A 250 0.92 18.93 -7.92
CA ARG A 250 0.58 18.58 -6.53
C ARG A 250 0.14 19.81 -5.75
N CYS A 251 -0.63 19.55 -4.71
CA CYS A 251 -0.99 20.55 -3.71
C CYS A 251 -0.31 20.22 -2.38
N HIS A 252 0.11 21.25 -1.65
CA HIS A 252 0.50 21.08 -0.26
C HIS A 252 -0.68 20.62 0.58
N ASP A 253 -0.44 19.87 1.65
CA ASP A 253 -1.51 19.33 2.51
C ASP A 253 -2.35 20.40 3.21
N GLY A 254 -1.91 21.65 3.21
CA GLY A 254 -2.73 22.80 3.58
C GLY A 254 -4.05 22.89 2.80
N ILE A 255 -4.12 22.32 1.59
CA ILE A 255 -5.35 22.24 0.80
C ILE A 255 -6.48 21.49 1.51
N LEU A 256 -6.15 20.55 2.40
CA LEU A 256 -7.11 19.81 3.21
C LEU A 256 -7.89 20.73 4.19
N LEU A 257 -7.35 21.90 4.49
CA LEU A 257 -7.99 22.88 5.38
C LEU A 257 -8.94 23.83 4.62
N GLU A 258 -8.82 23.90 3.29
CA GLU A 258 -9.65 24.76 2.46
C GLU A 258 -11.14 24.43 2.58
N GLY A 259 -11.93 25.38 3.07
CA GLY A 259 -13.37 25.19 3.29
C GLY A 259 -13.73 24.14 4.35
N LEU A 260 -12.80 23.71 5.19
CA LEU A 260 -13.05 22.68 6.22
C LEU A 260 -14.12 23.13 7.22
N ALA A 261 -14.11 24.40 7.64
CA ALA A 261 -15.11 24.92 8.56
C ALA A 261 -16.53 24.88 7.96
N ASP A 262 -16.66 25.15 6.67
CA ASP A 262 -17.94 25.09 5.97
C ASP A 262 -18.38 23.64 5.73
N ALA A 263 -17.45 22.76 5.40
CA ALA A 263 -17.71 21.34 5.32
C ALA A 263 -18.22 20.81 6.67
N ALA A 264 -17.55 21.13 7.76
CA ALA A 264 -17.95 20.71 9.11
C ALA A 264 -19.35 21.24 9.51
N ARG A 265 -19.70 22.45 9.04
CA ARG A 265 -21.05 23.02 9.29
C ARG A 265 -22.13 22.33 8.47
N ARG A 266 -21.83 21.89 7.23
CA ARG A 266 -22.77 21.16 6.38
C ARG A 266 -22.96 19.72 6.83
N HIS A 267 -21.92 19.10 7.36
CA HIS A 267 -21.91 17.70 7.82
C HIS A 267 -22.27 17.63 9.31
N LYS A 268 -23.45 18.10 9.66
CA LYS A 268 -24.03 17.82 10.98
C LYS A 268 -24.63 16.42 10.93
N GLY A 269 -24.26 15.57 11.89
CA GLY A 269 -25.03 14.37 12.18
C GLY A 269 -26.40 14.77 12.71
N ASP A 270 -27.39 13.94 12.44
CA ASP A 270 -28.72 14.07 12.97
C ASP A 270 -28.74 13.92 14.49
#